data_dda0ce0a98e890b5721f78513c70873c
#
_entry.id   dda0ce0a98e890b5721f78513c70873c
#
_cell.length_a   1.000
_cell.length_b   1.000
_cell.length_c   1.000
_cell.angle_alpha   90.00
_cell.angle_beta   90.00
_cell.angle_gamma   90.00
#
_symmetry.space_group_name_H-M   'P 1'
#
loop_
_entity.id
_entity.type
_entity.pdbx_description
1 polymer ?
#
loop_
_entity_poly.entity_id
_entity_poly.type
_entity_poly.pdbx_seq_one_letter_code
_entity_poly.pdbx_strand_id
1 'polypeptide(L)'
;YYVFIFGRFSFAKKQTIQPKKLPISIIICAKNEEENIKKYFPLIAAQNYPDYEIVLIDDASSDETLELFEAYEKEYANVKLVKVQNNEAFWGNKKFALTLGIKAAKNEYLVFTDADCYPVSNDWLLQISSQFTKEKTIVLGYGAYEKVKNSFLNKIIRFDAVVNVTQYFSWAKLGKPYMGVGRNLAYKKSEFFNVRGFMDHMKIRSGDDDLFINQAATAANTEILFSPESFTQTAPK
;
A
#
# COMPACT_ATOMS: atom_id res chain seq x y z
N TYR A 1 -4.60 28.08 7.56
CA TYR A 1 -4.39 26.62 7.35
C TYR A 1 -4.77 26.21 5.93
N TYR A 2 -6.02 26.32 5.53
CA TYR A 2 -6.53 25.82 4.24
C TYR A 2 -5.77 26.40 3.04
N VAL A 3 -5.58 27.70 2.95
CA VAL A 3 -4.90 28.33 1.82
C VAL A 3 -3.41 27.99 1.77
N PHE A 4 -2.71 28.06 2.91
CA PHE A 4 -1.26 27.87 2.94
C PHE A 4 -0.83 26.40 2.92
N ILE A 5 -1.57 25.52 3.58
CA ILE A 5 -1.23 24.10 3.66
C ILE A 5 -1.86 23.33 2.49
N PHE A 6 -3.19 23.35 2.35
CA PHE A 6 -3.85 22.63 1.26
C PHE A 6 -3.53 23.20 -0.12
N GLY A 7 -3.23 24.50 -0.21
CA GLY A 7 -2.74 25.11 -1.44
C GLY A 7 -1.44 24.46 -1.96
N ARG A 8 -0.58 23.94 -1.10
CA ARG A 8 0.65 23.25 -1.54
C ARG A 8 0.37 22.04 -2.41
N PHE A 9 -0.68 21.28 -2.11
CA PHE A 9 -1.11 20.18 -2.96
C PHE A 9 -2.00 20.66 -4.11
N SER A 10 -2.99 21.52 -3.84
CA SER A 10 -3.97 21.96 -4.83
C SER A 10 -3.34 22.70 -6.03
N PHE A 11 -2.25 23.44 -5.79
CA PHE A 11 -1.50 24.14 -6.82
C PHE A 11 -0.20 23.43 -7.22
N ALA A 12 -0.01 22.18 -6.77
CA ALA A 12 1.14 21.37 -7.21
C ALA A 12 1.08 21.11 -8.71
N LYS A 13 2.23 21.17 -9.38
CA LYS A 13 2.31 20.82 -10.81
C LYS A 13 1.88 19.36 -10.99
N LYS A 14 1.12 19.12 -12.08
CA LYS A 14 0.76 17.75 -12.48
C LYS A 14 2.05 16.94 -12.67
N GLN A 15 2.07 15.74 -12.09
CA GLN A 15 3.24 14.87 -12.20
C GLN A 15 3.36 14.33 -13.63
N THR A 16 4.59 14.32 -14.12
CA THR A 16 4.91 13.67 -15.40
C THR A 16 5.16 12.20 -15.12
N ILE A 17 4.36 11.34 -15.72
CA ILE A 17 4.54 9.89 -15.64
C ILE A 17 5.60 9.47 -16.66
N GLN A 18 6.76 9.09 -16.17
CA GLN A 18 7.83 8.50 -16.97
C GLN A 18 7.98 7.04 -16.59
N PRO A 19 7.49 6.10 -17.41
CA PRO A 19 7.54 4.68 -17.09
C PRO A 19 8.96 4.21 -16.81
N LYS A 20 9.14 3.48 -15.72
CA LYS A 20 10.40 2.83 -15.34
C LYS A 20 10.16 1.33 -15.19
N LYS A 21 11.10 0.54 -15.70
CA LYS A 21 11.05 -0.93 -15.58
C LYS A 21 11.82 -1.36 -14.32
N LEU A 22 11.32 -0.95 -13.15
CA LEU A 22 11.89 -1.33 -11.86
C LEU A 22 11.28 -2.66 -11.40
N PRO A 23 12.04 -3.65 -10.94
CA PRO A 23 11.47 -4.88 -10.40
C PRO A 23 10.70 -4.57 -9.09
N ILE A 24 9.42 -4.95 -9.04
CA ILE A 24 8.50 -4.60 -7.95
C ILE A 24 8.01 -5.85 -7.23
N SER A 25 7.89 -5.79 -5.91
CA SER A 25 7.15 -6.77 -5.10
C SER A 25 5.88 -6.13 -4.55
N ILE A 26 4.71 -6.66 -4.93
CA ILE A 26 3.43 -6.27 -4.33
C ILE A 26 3.27 -7.07 -3.04
N ILE A 27 3.01 -6.40 -1.93
CA ILE A 27 2.87 -7.00 -0.61
C ILE A 27 1.41 -6.93 -0.18
N ILE A 28 0.81 -8.09 0.06
CA ILE A 28 -0.59 -8.23 0.48
C ILE A 28 -0.63 -9.11 1.73
N CYS A 29 -1.08 -8.55 2.84
CA CYS A 29 -1.30 -9.30 4.08
C CYS A 29 -2.81 -9.49 4.30
N ALA A 30 -3.23 -10.73 4.50
CA ALA A 30 -4.62 -11.08 4.72
C ALA A 30 -4.80 -11.92 5.98
N LYS A 31 -5.96 -11.74 6.61
CA LYS A 31 -6.46 -12.58 7.68
C LYS A 31 -7.98 -12.67 7.56
N ASN A 32 -8.48 -13.85 7.21
CA ASN A 32 -9.90 -14.11 7.00
C ASN A 32 -10.50 -13.17 5.94
N GLU A 33 -9.89 -13.14 4.76
CA GLU A 33 -10.25 -12.25 3.65
C GLU A 33 -10.61 -13.05 2.37
N GLU A 34 -11.09 -14.29 2.52
CA GLU A 34 -11.42 -15.21 1.42
C GLU A 34 -12.22 -14.55 0.30
N GLU A 35 -13.35 -13.93 0.65
CA GLU A 35 -14.26 -13.32 -0.33
C GLU A 35 -13.62 -12.12 -1.05
N ASN A 36 -12.84 -11.31 -0.33
CA ASN A 36 -12.15 -10.17 -0.91
C ASN A 36 -11.02 -10.62 -1.83
N ILE A 37 -10.27 -11.63 -1.44
CA ILE A 37 -9.20 -12.19 -2.26
C ILE A 37 -9.74 -12.82 -3.54
N LYS A 38 -10.81 -13.60 -3.48
CA LYS A 38 -11.48 -14.14 -4.69
C LYS A 38 -11.87 -13.03 -5.67
N LYS A 39 -12.35 -11.91 -5.14
CA LYS A 39 -12.85 -10.78 -5.92
C LYS A 39 -11.75 -9.90 -6.50
N TYR A 40 -10.72 -9.58 -5.70
CA TYR A 40 -9.78 -8.50 -6.01
C TYR A 40 -8.40 -8.96 -6.48
N PHE A 41 -7.96 -10.17 -6.09
CA PHE A 41 -6.68 -10.69 -6.53
C PHE A 41 -6.52 -10.72 -8.06
N PRO A 42 -7.52 -11.13 -8.86
CA PRO A 42 -7.39 -11.13 -10.32
C PRO A 42 -7.09 -9.73 -10.90
N LEU A 43 -7.62 -8.66 -10.28
CA LEU A 43 -7.36 -7.27 -10.69
C LEU A 43 -5.93 -6.82 -10.34
N ILE A 44 -5.39 -7.34 -9.25
CA ILE A 44 -3.99 -7.09 -8.85
C ILE A 44 -3.04 -7.88 -9.75
N ALA A 45 -3.38 -9.13 -10.07
CA ALA A 45 -2.55 -9.99 -10.93
C ALA A 45 -2.56 -9.55 -12.42
N ALA A 46 -3.53 -8.72 -12.83
CA ALA A 46 -3.67 -8.26 -14.22
C ALA A 46 -2.87 -6.97 -14.54
N GLN A 47 -1.83 -6.64 -13.76
CA GLN A 47 -1.06 -5.43 -14.00
C GLN A 47 -0.27 -5.47 -15.31
N ASN A 48 -0.38 -4.40 -16.10
CA ASN A 48 0.40 -4.20 -17.32
C ASN A 48 1.83 -3.73 -16.96
N TYR A 49 2.61 -4.63 -16.36
CA TYR A 49 3.95 -4.31 -15.87
C TYR A 49 4.92 -5.49 -16.10
N PRO A 50 6.15 -5.24 -16.60
CA PRO A 50 7.01 -6.30 -17.14
C PRO A 50 7.66 -7.19 -16.07
N ASP A 51 7.97 -6.66 -14.90
CA ASP A 51 8.73 -7.39 -13.86
C ASP A 51 8.18 -7.10 -12.48
N TYR A 52 7.31 -7.97 -12.00
CA TYR A 52 6.79 -7.92 -10.64
C TYR A 52 6.52 -9.31 -10.08
N GLU A 53 6.53 -9.38 -8.76
CA GLU A 53 6.00 -10.51 -8.00
C GLU A 53 4.88 -10.04 -7.07
N ILE A 54 4.06 -10.97 -6.63
CA ILE A 54 3.04 -10.76 -5.59
C ILE A 54 3.41 -11.63 -4.39
N VAL A 55 3.63 -11.02 -3.24
CA VAL A 55 3.88 -11.71 -1.97
C VAL A 55 2.58 -11.70 -1.17
N LEU A 56 1.93 -12.86 -1.12
CA LEU A 56 0.72 -13.10 -0.35
C LEU A 56 1.11 -13.57 1.05
N ILE A 57 0.65 -12.88 2.08
CA ILE A 57 0.97 -13.19 3.47
C ILE A 57 -0.31 -13.60 4.16
N ASP A 58 -0.39 -14.87 4.56
CA ASP A 58 -1.48 -15.36 5.41
C ASP A 58 -1.12 -15.15 6.89
N ASP A 59 -1.86 -14.26 7.57
CA ASP A 59 -1.68 -13.98 9.00
C ASP A 59 -2.52 -14.95 9.86
N ALA A 60 -2.28 -16.25 9.67
CA ALA A 60 -2.97 -17.32 10.37
C ALA A 60 -4.50 -17.22 10.26
N SER A 61 -5.02 -17.25 9.05
CA SER A 61 -6.44 -17.27 8.75
C SER A 61 -7.09 -18.57 9.23
N SER A 62 -8.39 -18.51 9.49
CA SER A 62 -9.23 -19.63 9.91
C SER A 62 -10.34 -19.96 8.89
N ASP A 63 -10.44 -19.18 7.82
CA ASP A 63 -11.28 -19.41 6.66
C ASP A 63 -10.47 -20.00 5.49
N GLU A 64 -10.99 -20.03 4.27
CA GLU A 64 -10.31 -20.58 3.09
C GLU A 64 -9.24 -19.63 2.48
N THR A 65 -8.84 -18.56 3.17
CA THR A 65 -7.84 -17.60 2.65
C THR A 65 -6.50 -18.29 2.32
N LEU A 66 -6.04 -19.17 3.22
CA LEU A 66 -4.78 -19.88 3.04
C LEU A 66 -4.82 -20.82 1.83
N GLU A 67 -5.89 -21.60 1.68
CA GLU A 67 -6.08 -22.52 0.57
C GLU A 67 -6.11 -21.79 -0.78
N LEU A 68 -6.74 -20.62 -0.83
CA LEU A 68 -6.74 -19.76 -2.00
C LEU A 68 -5.33 -19.26 -2.34
N PHE A 69 -4.56 -18.86 -1.35
CA PHE A 69 -3.20 -18.42 -1.55
C PHE A 69 -2.29 -19.55 -2.06
N GLU A 70 -2.48 -20.76 -1.54
CA GLU A 70 -1.77 -21.95 -2.05
C GLU A 70 -2.14 -22.28 -3.50
N ALA A 71 -3.41 -22.08 -3.88
CA ALA A 71 -3.85 -22.25 -5.25
C ALA A 71 -3.22 -21.22 -6.18
N TYR A 72 -3.22 -19.93 -5.78
CA TYR A 72 -2.59 -18.87 -6.58
C TYR A 72 -1.05 -19.03 -6.70
N GLU A 73 -0.36 -19.47 -5.67
CA GLU A 73 1.07 -19.74 -5.74
C GLU A 73 1.39 -20.86 -6.76
N LYS A 74 0.50 -21.83 -6.93
CA LYS A 74 0.64 -22.90 -7.94
C LYS A 74 0.27 -22.43 -9.35
N GLU A 75 -0.71 -21.55 -9.47
CA GLU A 75 -1.24 -21.06 -10.74
C GLU A 75 -0.38 -19.97 -11.36
N TYR A 76 0.14 -19.04 -10.55
CA TYR A 76 0.89 -17.87 -11.01
C TYR A 76 2.37 -17.97 -10.67
N ALA A 77 3.22 -18.03 -11.69
CA ALA A 77 4.67 -18.17 -11.50
C ALA A 77 5.35 -17.01 -10.76
N ASN A 78 4.69 -15.85 -10.69
CA ASN A 78 5.16 -14.64 -10.00
C ASN A 78 4.48 -14.42 -8.63
N VAL A 79 3.76 -15.39 -8.11
CA VAL A 79 3.16 -15.36 -6.77
C VAL A 79 4.03 -16.14 -5.79
N LYS A 80 4.18 -15.61 -4.59
CA LYS A 80 4.90 -16.23 -3.48
C LYS A 80 4.05 -16.16 -2.22
N LEU A 81 3.85 -17.29 -1.57
CA LEU A 81 3.12 -17.41 -0.31
C LEU A 81 4.07 -17.34 0.91
N VAL A 82 3.67 -16.56 1.90
CA VAL A 82 4.28 -16.50 3.23
C VAL A 82 3.24 -16.86 4.27
N LYS A 83 3.39 -18.03 4.90
CA LYS A 83 2.50 -18.49 5.97
C LYS A 83 3.03 -18.02 7.31
N VAL A 84 2.22 -17.27 8.05
CA VAL A 84 2.56 -16.86 9.42
C VAL A 84 1.96 -17.84 10.39
N GLN A 85 2.82 -18.48 11.21
CA GLN A 85 2.34 -19.32 12.29
C GLN A 85 2.01 -18.45 13.51
N ASN A 86 0.91 -18.78 14.18
CA ASN A 86 0.55 -18.12 15.43
C ASN A 86 1.68 -18.32 16.46
N ASN A 87 2.25 -17.20 16.90
CA ASN A 87 3.21 -17.17 17.99
C ASN A 87 2.60 -16.30 19.11
N GLU A 88 2.51 -16.84 20.32
CA GLU A 88 1.91 -16.13 21.46
C GLU A 88 2.53 -14.74 21.71
N ALA A 89 3.84 -14.58 21.45
CA ALA A 89 4.55 -13.31 21.61
C ALA A 89 4.12 -12.24 20.59
N PHE A 90 3.61 -12.64 19.41
CA PHE A 90 3.29 -11.74 18.29
C PHE A 90 1.87 -11.96 17.76
N TRP A 91 1.02 -12.67 18.47
CA TRP A 91 -0.31 -13.04 18.02
C TRP A 91 -1.16 -11.83 17.64
N GLY A 92 -1.74 -11.88 16.43
CA GLY A 92 -2.62 -10.83 15.91
C GLY A 92 -1.89 -9.53 15.56
N ASN A 93 -0.57 -9.58 15.33
CA ASN A 93 0.21 -8.41 14.98
C ASN A 93 0.54 -8.40 13.48
N LYS A 94 -0.27 -7.67 12.68
CA LYS A 94 -0.06 -7.45 11.23
C LYS A 94 1.38 -7.02 10.91
N LYS A 95 2.04 -6.25 11.78
CA LYS A 95 3.43 -5.81 11.60
C LYS A 95 4.42 -6.97 11.57
N PHE A 96 4.18 -8.01 12.37
CA PHE A 96 5.02 -9.21 12.33
C PHE A 96 4.84 -9.94 10.99
N ALA A 97 3.59 -10.15 10.56
CA ALA A 97 3.28 -10.75 9.28
C ALA A 97 3.89 -9.96 8.11
N LEU A 98 3.71 -8.64 8.08
CA LEU A 98 4.32 -7.76 7.08
C LEU A 98 5.85 -7.83 7.09
N THR A 99 6.49 -7.90 8.28
CA THR A 99 7.96 -8.05 8.37
C THR A 99 8.44 -9.31 7.68
N LEU A 100 7.73 -10.44 7.84
CA LEU A 100 8.08 -11.70 7.17
C LEU A 100 7.90 -11.59 5.66
N GLY A 101 6.79 -10.99 5.19
CA GLY A 101 6.55 -10.76 3.77
C GLY A 101 7.58 -9.84 3.13
N ILE A 102 7.92 -8.72 3.79
CA ILE A 102 8.97 -7.80 3.32
C ILE A 102 10.33 -8.50 3.22
N LYS A 103 10.70 -9.34 4.20
CA LYS A 103 11.92 -10.14 4.14
C LYS A 103 11.89 -11.13 2.97
N ALA A 104 10.76 -11.78 2.74
CA ALA A 104 10.57 -12.78 1.69
C ALA A 104 10.54 -12.20 0.28
N ALA A 105 10.15 -10.92 0.12
CA ALA A 105 10.14 -10.23 -1.16
C ALA A 105 11.54 -10.22 -1.80
N LYS A 106 11.63 -10.51 -3.11
CA LYS A 106 12.92 -10.56 -3.82
C LYS A 106 13.39 -9.19 -4.28
N ASN A 107 12.45 -8.24 -4.51
CA ASN A 107 12.74 -6.96 -5.13
C ASN A 107 12.96 -5.84 -4.11
N GLU A 108 13.69 -4.82 -4.54
CA GLU A 108 13.98 -3.62 -3.73
C GLU A 108 12.77 -2.68 -3.63
N TYR A 109 11.92 -2.62 -4.68
CA TYR A 109 10.77 -1.73 -4.70
C TYR A 109 9.53 -2.48 -4.24
N LEU A 110 8.99 -2.07 -3.09
CA LEU A 110 7.81 -2.68 -2.48
C LEU A 110 6.60 -1.78 -2.71
N VAL A 111 5.47 -2.40 -3.05
CA VAL A 111 4.17 -1.75 -3.19
C VAL A 111 3.17 -2.48 -2.31
N PHE A 112 2.47 -1.76 -1.47
CA PHE A 112 1.52 -2.30 -0.50
C PHE A 112 0.09 -2.02 -0.91
N THR A 113 -0.76 -3.01 -0.73
CA THR A 113 -2.21 -2.89 -0.79
C THR A 113 -2.84 -3.85 0.20
N ASP A 114 -4.04 -3.52 0.69
CA ASP A 114 -4.79 -4.42 1.58
C ASP A 114 -5.54 -5.49 0.78
N ALA A 115 -5.87 -6.59 1.42
CA ALA A 115 -6.57 -7.72 0.81
C ALA A 115 -8.00 -7.37 0.33
N ASP A 116 -8.62 -6.35 0.94
CA ASP A 116 -9.94 -5.81 0.57
C ASP A 116 -9.86 -4.62 -0.41
N CYS A 117 -8.71 -4.42 -1.04
CA CYS A 117 -8.45 -3.34 -1.98
C CYS A 117 -8.05 -3.83 -3.36
N TYR A 118 -8.29 -3.01 -4.38
CA TYR A 118 -7.87 -3.27 -5.75
C TYR A 118 -7.43 -1.99 -6.47
N PRO A 119 -6.47 -2.06 -7.41
CA PRO A 119 -6.10 -0.94 -8.26
C PRO A 119 -7.21 -0.62 -9.26
N VAL A 120 -7.48 0.67 -9.51
CA VAL A 120 -8.49 1.10 -10.48
C VAL A 120 -8.04 0.93 -11.93
N SER A 121 -6.75 0.69 -12.15
CA SER A 121 -6.13 0.57 -13.48
C SER A 121 -5.08 -0.54 -13.50
N ASN A 122 -4.94 -1.19 -14.65
CA ASN A 122 -3.86 -2.14 -14.89
C ASN A 122 -2.48 -1.45 -15.02
N ASP A 123 -2.43 -0.13 -15.07
CA ASP A 123 -1.20 0.67 -15.11
C ASP A 123 -0.76 1.19 -13.72
N TRP A 124 -1.37 0.71 -12.64
CA TRP A 124 -1.07 1.14 -11.27
C TRP A 124 0.41 1.02 -10.91
N LEU A 125 1.05 -0.11 -11.19
CA LEU A 125 2.49 -0.29 -10.96
C LEU A 125 3.35 0.64 -11.82
N LEU A 126 2.93 0.90 -13.04
CA LEU A 126 3.61 1.82 -13.95
C LEU A 126 3.57 3.25 -13.40
N GLN A 127 2.43 3.69 -12.87
CA GLN A 127 2.29 4.99 -12.23
C GLN A 127 3.21 5.11 -11.01
N ILE A 128 3.20 4.11 -10.13
CA ILE A 128 4.03 4.09 -8.91
C ILE A 128 5.51 4.07 -9.27
N SER A 129 5.95 3.20 -10.18
CA SER A 129 7.35 3.07 -10.56
C SER A 129 7.94 4.36 -11.11
N SER A 130 7.12 5.17 -11.78
CA SER A 130 7.53 6.46 -12.35
C SER A 130 8.01 7.46 -11.30
N GLN A 131 7.52 7.35 -10.06
CA GLN A 131 7.82 8.28 -8.98
C GLN A 131 9.14 7.97 -8.25
N PHE A 132 9.62 6.75 -8.32
CA PHE A 132 10.90 6.40 -7.71
C PHE A 132 12.06 7.07 -8.44
N THR A 133 12.96 7.69 -7.69
CA THR A 133 14.23 8.23 -8.19
C THR A 133 15.38 7.74 -7.29
N LYS A 134 16.58 8.26 -7.50
CA LYS A 134 17.70 7.98 -6.60
C LYS A 134 17.40 8.52 -5.20
N GLU A 135 16.79 9.70 -5.13
CA GLU A 135 16.44 10.41 -3.90
C GLU A 135 15.05 10.01 -3.38
N LYS A 136 14.04 9.89 -4.27
CA LYS A 136 12.65 9.58 -3.91
C LYS A 136 12.48 8.07 -3.76
N THR A 137 12.47 7.62 -2.51
CA THR A 137 12.46 6.22 -2.11
C THR A 137 11.17 5.79 -1.44
N ILE A 138 10.27 6.74 -1.14
CA ILE A 138 8.93 6.54 -0.57
C ILE A 138 7.92 7.25 -1.46
N VAL A 139 6.84 6.55 -1.82
CA VAL A 139 5.74 7.08 -2.64
C VAL A 139 4.43 6.91 -1.87
N LEU A 140 3.76 8.04 -1.59
CA LEU A 140 2.45 8.07 -0.94
C LEU A 140 1.37 8.11 -2.01
N GLY A 141 0.48 7.12 -2.03
CA GLY A 141 -0.66 7.04 -2.93
C GLY A 141 -1.99 7.35 -2.24
N TYR A 142 -3.07 7.36 -3.01
CA TYR A 142 -4.44 7.55 -2.52
C TYR A 142 -5.23 6.25 -2.61
N GLY A 143 -5.77 5.82 -1.47
CA GLY A 143 -6.74 4.72 -1.38
C GLY A 143 -8.15 5.28 -1.22
N ALA A 144 -8.97 5.12 -2.24
CA ALA A 144 -10.34 5.62 -2.30
C ALA A 144 -11.35 4.59 -1.75
N TYR A 145 -12.59 5.05 -1.55
CA TYR A 145 -13.74 4.18 -1.33
C TYR A 145 -14.64 4.15 -2.55
N GLU A 146 -15.19 2.98 -2.85
CA GLU A 146 -16.19 2.80 -3.90
C GLU A 146 -17.43 3.67 -3.66
N LYS A 147 -18.06 4.08 -4.77
CA LYS A 147 -19.31 4.83 -4.71
C LYS A 147 -20.50 3.87 -4.56
N VAL A 148 -21.21 3.97 -3.44
CA VAL A 148 -22.50 3.29 -3.24
C VAL A 148 -23.62 4.26 -3.60
N LYS A 149 -24.49 3.84 -4.57
CA LYS A 149 -25.63 4.65 -5.00
C LYS A 149 -26.58 4.89 -3.82
N ASN A 150 -27.11 6.10 -3.73
CA ASN A 150 -28.12 6.52 -2.74
C ASN A 150 -27.71 6.39 -1.26
N SER A 151 -26.45 6.17 -0.94
CA SER A 151 -25.95 6.13 0.42
C SER A 151 -25.37 7.48 0.83
N PHE A 152 -26.01 8.13 1.80
CA PHE A 152 -25.50 9.37 2.40
C PHE A 152 -24.24 9.11 3.24
N LEU A 153 -24.23 8.01 4.00
CA LEU A 153 -23.05 7.60 4.78
C LEU A 153 -21.83 7.38 3.88
N ASN A 154 -22.00 6.72 2.74
CA ASN A 154 -20.89 6.55 1.80
C ASN A 154 -20.36 7.88 1.23
N LYS A 155 -21.23 8.89 1.05
CA LYS A 155 -20.75 10.23 0.66
C LYS A 155 -19.86 10.85 1.74
N ILE A 156 -20.22 10.68 3.01
CA ILE A 156 -19.41 11.18 4.15
C ILE A 156 -18.07 10.44 4.22
N ILE A 157 -18.06 9.11 4.15
CA ILE A 157 -16.85 8.28 4.15
C ILE A 157 -15.89 8.70 3.03
N ARG A 158 -16.44 8.87 1.82
CA ARG A 158 -15.65 9.30 0.66
C ARG A 158 -15.12 10.74 0.79
N PHE A 159 -15.92 11.63 1.35
CA PHE A 159 -15.50 13.00 1.64
C PHE A 159 -14.36 13.01 2.67
N ASP A 160 -14.50 12.27 3.76
CA ASP A 160 -13.45 12.12 4.78
C ASP A 160 -12.14 11.59 4.19
N ALA A 161 -12.20 10.55 3.35
CA ALA A 161 -11.04 10.03 2.65
C ALA A 161 -10.34 11.08 1.75
N VAL A 162 -11.13 11.95 1.07
CA VAL A 162 -10.59 13.04 0.26
C VAL A 162 -9.96 14.13 1.13
N VAL A 163 -10.57 14.48 2.26
CA VAL A 163 -9.99 15.44 3.22
C VAL A 163 -8.67 14.90 3.78
N ASN A 164 -8.65 13.63 4.15
CA ASN A 164 -7.46 12.94 4.68
C ASN A 164 -6.30 12.95 3.67
N VAL A 165 -6.52 12.54 2.42
CA VAL A 165 -5.47 12.55 1.41
C VAL A 165 -4.99 13.97 1.10
N THR A 166 -5.92 14.94 1.04
CA THR A 166 -5.56 16.34 0.84
C THR A 166 -4.64 16.83 1.96
N GLN A 167 -4.89 16.39 3.18
CA GLN A 167 -4.08 16.75 4.34
C GLN A 167 -2.68 16.15 4.27
N TYR A 168 -2.52 14.83 4.20
CA TYR A 168 -1.18 14.24 4.23
C TYR A 168 -0.36 14.53 2.97
N PHE A 169 -0.98 14.67 1.80
CA PHE A 169 -0.28 15.11 0.60
C PHE A 169 0.22 16.56 0.72
N SER A 170 -0.60 17.44 1.30
CA SER A 170 -0.21 18.84 1.52
C SER A 170 0.98 18.96 2.48
N TRP A 171 0.98 18.20 3.55
CA TRP A 171 2.09 18.16 4.49
C TRP A 171 3.35 17.55 3.86
N ALA A 172 3.23 16.51 3.05
CA ALA A 172 4.35 15.97 2.30
C ALA A 172 4.95 17.00 1.33
N LYS A 173 4.11 17.77 0.61
CA LYS A 173 4.56 18.87 -0.26
C LYS A 173 5.14 20.07 0.51
N LEU A 174 4.82 20.22 1.77
CA LEU A 174 5.49 21.18 2.68
C LEU A 174 6.83 20.65 3.20
N GLY A 175 7.22 19.42 2.84
CA GLY A 175 8.44 18.79 3.32
C GLY A 175 8.33 18.15 4.71
N LYS A 176 7.12 17.92 5.20
CA LYS A 176 6.84 17.29 6.49
C LYS A 176 5.87 16.11 6.33
N PRO A 177 6.24 15.05 5.58
CA PRO A 177 5.43 13.84 5.49
C PRO A 177 5.29 13.23 6.89
N TYR A 178 4.09 12.78 7.26
CA TYR A 178 3.84 12.27 8.61
C TYR A 178 2.96 11.00 8.62
N MET A 179 2.29 10.69 7.52
CA MET A 179 1.49 9.49 7.38
C MET A 179 1.37 9.05 5.92
N GLY A 180 1.00 7.81 5.72
CA GLY A 180 0.58 7.21 4.46
C GLY A 180 -0.55 6.23 4.73
N VAL A 181 -1.12 5.65 3.69
CA VAL A 181 -2.19 4.63 3.82
C VAL A 181 -1.69 3.31 3.23
N GLY A 182 -1.67 2.25 4.04
CA GLY A 182 -1.15 0.93 3.68
C GLY A 182 -1.77 0.33 2.42
N ARG A 183 -3.02 0.70 2.12
CA ARG A 183 -3.72 0.26 0.91
C ARG A 183 -3.21 0.88 -0.41
N ASN A 184 -2.32 1.90 -0.35
CA ASN A 184 -1.65 2.46 -1.53
C ASN A 184 -0.36 3.18 -1.13
N LEU A 185 0.63 2.41 -0.73
CA LEU A 185 1.91 2.88 -0.24
C LEU A 185 3.02 2.13 -0.97
N ALA A 186 4.12 2.82 -1.31
CA ALA A 186 5.27 2.14 -1.85
C ALA A 186 6.57 2.73 -1.28
N TYR A 187 7.57 1.86 -1.09
CA TYR A 187 8.88 2.30 -0.64
C TYR A 187 9.97 1.28 -1.01
N LYS A 188 11.22 1.71 -0.96
CA LYS A 188 12.35 0.78 -1.10
C LYS A 188 12.48 -0.09 0.14
N LYS A 189 12.75 -1.37 -0.06
CA LYS A 189 12.97 -2.36 1.00
C LYS A 189 14.09 -1.92 1.96
N SER A 190 15.13 -1.28 1.45
CA SER A 190 16.20 -0.69 2.26
C SER A 190 15.70 0.36 3.25
N GLU A 191 14.70 1.19 2.91
CA GLU A 191 14.13 2.16 3.86
C GLU A 191 13.53 1.48 5.09
N PHE A 192 12.85 0.34 4.88
CA PHE A 192 12.29 -0.42 5.99
C PHE A 192 13.38 -0.90 6.97
N PHE A 193 14.48 -1.44 6.45
CA PHE A 193 15.56 -1.93 7.31
C PHE A 193 16.40 -0.81 7.93
N ASN A 194 16.56 0.33 7.25
CA ASN A 194 17.29 1.49 7.75
C ASN A 194 16.69 2.03 9.07
N VAL A 195 15.36 1.99 9.20
CA VAL A 195 14.65 2.40 10.41
C VAL A 195 14.34 1.21 11.35
N ARG A 196 14.97 0.05 11.15
CA ARG A 196 14.73 -1.18 11.93
C ARG A 196 13.30 -1.73 11.82
N GLY A 197 12.61 -1.40 10.71
CA GLY A 197 11.25 -1.85 10.45
C GLY A 197 10.25 -1.36 11.50
N PHE A 198 9.44 -2.28 12.03
CA PHE A 198 8.43 -1.97 13.03
C PHE A 198 8.90 -2.15 14.48
N MET A 199 10.20 -2.37 14.74
CA MET A 199 10.66 -2.76 16.08
C MET A 199 10.27 -1.76 17.16
N ASP A 200 10.37 -0.46 16.87
CA ASP A 200 10.06 0.59 17.85
C ASP A 200 8.54 0.72 18.13
N HIS A 201 7.71 0.14 17.26
CA HIS A 201 6.25 0.21 17.31
C HIS A 201 5.56 -1.16 17.38
N MET A 202 6.31 -2.23 17.60
CA MET A 202 5.79 -3.61 17.56
C MET A 202 4.68 -3.85 18.61
N LYS A 203 4.73 -3.17 19.75
CA LYS A 203 3.72 -3.28 20.81
C LYS A 203 2.42 -2.52 20.50
N ILE A 204 2.41 -1.65 19.49
CA ILE A 204 1.21 -0.91 19.07
C ILE A 204 0.52 -1.76 17.99
N ARG A 205 -0.77 -2.12 18.19
CA ARG A 205 -1.48 -3.05 17.28
C ARG A 205 -1.73 -2.51 15.87
N SER A 206 -1.90 -1.19 15.72
CA SER A 206 -2.15 -0.50 14.44
C SER A 206 -0.98 0.40 14.04
N GLY A 207 -1.07 1.06 12.87
CA GLY A 207 -0.08 2.04 12.43
C GLY A 207 1.15 1.39 11.78
N ASP A 208 0.96 0.31 11.05
CA ASP A 208 1.99 -0.29 10.21
C ASP A 208 2.40 0.64 9.06
N ASP A 209 1.50 1.51 8.64
CA ASP A 209 1.73 2.54 7.63
C ASP A 209 2.13 3.89 8.25
N ASP A 210 1.27 4.45 9.11
CA ASP A 210 1.45 5.78 9.69
C ASP A 210 2.73 5.92 10.51
N LEU A 211 2.96 4.99 11.44
CA LEU A 211 4.13 5.05 12.33
C LEU A 211 5.42 4.80 11.55
N PHE A 212 5.38 3.92 10.55
CA PHE A 212 6.52 3.71 9.67
C PHE A 212 6.84 4.98 8.86
N ILE A 213 5.84 5.60 8.23
CA ILE A 213 6.03 6.83 7.46
C ILE A 213 6.50 7.97 8.35
N ASN A 214 5.94 8.10 9.56
CA ASN A 214 6.38 9.12 10.51
C ASN A 214 7.87 8.99 10.87
N GLN A 215 8.37 7.75 10.91
CA GLN A 215 9.78 7.46 11.24
C GLN A 215 10.71 7.57 10.03
N ALA A 216 10.29 7.08 8.86
CA ALA A 216 11.15 6.91 7.69
C ALA A 216 11.10 8.07 6.70
N ALA A 217 9.95 8.77 6.61
CA ALA A 217 9.73 9.74 5.56
C ALA A 217 10.31 11.12 5.88
N THR A 218 10.90 11.73 4.85
CA THR A 218 11.50 13.07 4.90
C THR A 218 11.10 13.87 3.65
N ALA A 219 11.33 15.18 3.64
CA ALA A 219 11.17 16.01 2.45
C ALA A 219 12.02 15.52 1.25
N ALA A 220 13.19 14.97 1.54
CA ALA A 220 14.11 14.52 0.51
C ALA A 220 13.67 13.21 -0.14
N ASN A 221 13.24 12.21 0.67
CA ASN A 221 13.01 10.86 0.18
C ASN A 221 11.55 10.56 -0.20
N THR A 222 10.59 11.46 0.08
CA THR A 222 9.17 11.20 -0.11
C THR A 222 8.61 11.94 -1.31
N GLU A 223 7.79 11.26 -2.12
CA GLU A 223 6.97 11.85 -3.18
C GLU A 223 5.51 11.43 -2.98
N ILE A 224 4.58 12.25 -3.46
CA ILE A 224 3.15 11.90 -3.54
C ILE A 224 2.82 11.43 -4.94
N LEU A 225 1.84 10.56 -5.10
CA LEU A 225 1.31 10.15 -6.40
C LEU A 225 -0.20 10.35 -6.42
N PHE A 226 -0.64 11.30 -7.24
CA PHE A 226 -2.05 11.63 -7.42
C PHE A 226 -2.40 11.67 -8.90
N SER A 227 -2.63 10.50 -9.46
CA SER A 227 -3.13 10.27 -10.82
C SER A 227 -4.31 9.30 -10.69
N PRO A 228 -5.41 9.47 -11.43
CA PRO A 228 -6.55 8.56 -11.35
C PRO A 228 -6.17 7.09 -11.54
N GLU A 229 -5.23 6.80 -12.44
CA GLU A 229 -4.76 5.45 -12.76
C GLU A 229 -3.91 4.83 -11.63
N SER A 230 -3.48 5.64 -10.67
CA SER A 230 -2.67 5.18 -9.52
C SER A 230 -3.50 4.87 -8.27
N PHE A 231 -4.81 5.10 -8.29
CA PHE A 231 -5.64 4.90 -7.11
C PHE A 231 -5.90 3.41 -6.84
N THR A 232 -6.02 3.07 -5.59
CA THR A 232 -6.68 1.84 -5.15
C THR A 232 -8.09 2.15 -4.64
N GLN A 233 -8.96 1.18 -4.66
CA GLN A 233 -10.32 1.29 -4.13
C GLN A 233 -10.64 0.13 -3.20
N THR A 234 -11.49 0.40 -2.21
CA THR A 234 -12.10 -0.60 -1.34
C THR A 234 -13.60 -0.36 -1.21
N ALA A 235 -14.36 -1.42 -0.99
CA ALA A 235 -15.77 -1.30 -0.63
C ALA A 235 -15.89 -0.69 0.78
N PRO A 236 -16.81 0.24 1.03
CA PRO A 236 -17.08 0.70 2.38
C PRO A 236 -17.70 -0.44 3.21
N LYS A 237 -17.15 -0.68 4.38
CA LYS A 237 -17.66 -1.62 5.39
C LYS A 237 -18.68 -0.94 6.28
#